data_14fbf6ea1f0a9d856a70d510c1a13430
#
_entry.id   14fbf6ea1f0a9d856a70d510c1a13430
#
_cell.length_a   1.000
_cell.length_b   1.000
_cell.length_c   1.000
_cell.angle_alpha   90.00
_cell.angle_beta   90.00
_cell.angle_gamma   90.00
#
_symmetry.space_group_name_H-M   'P 1'
#
loop_
_entity.id
_entity.type
_entity.pdbx_description
1 polymer ?
#
loop_
_entity_poly.entity_id
_entity_poly.type
_entity_poly.pdbx_seq_one_letter_code
_entity_poly.pdbx_strand_id
1 'polypeptide(L)' 'MKSISGKAFCKLLHLYGWELQRIRGSHHIYTHPDKTQILTVPVHANQDLKIGTLSKLLKEAGLTERNLF' A
#
# COMPACT_ATOMS: atom_id res chain seq x y z
N MET A 1 12.24 8.41 7.21
CA MET A 1 11.14 7.44 7.25
C MET A 1 11.66 6.03 7.06
N LYS A 2 11.20 5.13 7.90
CA LYS A 2 11.59 3.72 7.80
C LYS A 2 10.65 3.01 6.83
N SER A 3 11.20 2.20 5.93
CA SER A 3 10.38 1.50 4.96
C SER A 3 9.83 0.18 5.52
N ILE A 4 8.81 -0.35 4.86
CA ILE A 4 8.21 -1.64 5.17
C ILE A 4 8.05 -2.42 3.87
N SER A 5 7.84 -3.73 3.99
CA SER A 5 7.61 -4.55 2.80
C SER A 5 6.27 -4.22 2.16
N GLY A 6 6.15 -4.52 0.87
CA GLY A 6 4.88 -4.37 0.17
C GLY A 6 3.79 -5.19 0.83
N LYS A 7 4.13 -6.40 1.29
CA LYS A 7 3.19 -7.27 1.98
C LYS A 7 2.66 -6.64 3.28
N ALA A 8 3.56 -6.04 4.08
CA ALA A 8 3.15 -5.36 5.31
C ALA A 8 2.30 -4.14 5.01
N PHE A 9 2.62 -3.40 3.95
CA PHE A 9 1.83 -2.25 3.53
C PHE A 9 0.41 -2.68 3.11
N CYS A 10 0.28 -3.81 2.44
CA CYS A 10 -1.04 -4.34 2.07
C CYS A 10 -1.89 -4.64 3.32
N LYS A 11 -1.29 -5.21 4.35
CA LYS A 11 -2.00 -5.43 5.62
C LYS A 11 -2.46 -4.13 6.24
N LEU A 12 -1.61 -3.11 6.17
CA LEU A 12 -1.97 -1.77 6.66
C LEU A 12 -3.18 -1.22 5.91
N LEU A 13 -3.20 -1.36 4.59
CA LEU A 13 -4.32 -0.89 3.78
C LEU A 13 -5.62 -1.56 4.20
N HIS A 14 -5.60 -2.86 4.48
CA HIS A 14 -6.78 -3.56 4.96
C HIS A 14 -7.33 -2.95 6.25
N LEU A 15 -6.44 -2.55 7.15
CA LEU A 15 -6.86 -1.95 8.43
C LEU A 15 -7.61 -0.64 8.21
N TYR A 16 -7.33 0.06 7.12
CA TYR A 16 -7.96 1.35 6.83
C TYR A 16 -9.06 1.26 5.78
N GLY A 17 -9.55 0.05 5.51
CA GLY A 17 -10.72 -0.13 4.67
C GLY A 17 -10.45 -0.31 3.19
N TRP A 18 -9.19 -0.43 2.79
CA TRP A 18 -8.85 -0.72 1.40
C TRP A 18 -9.09 -2.19 1.09
N GLU A 19 -9.57 -2.48 -0.11
CA GLU A 19 -9.93 -3.82 -0.53
C GLU A 19 -9.07 -4.25 -1.71
N LEU A 20 -8.52 -5.46 -1.63
CA LEU A 20 -7.76 -6.04 -2.73
C LEU A 20 -8.72 -6.44 -3.85
N GLN A 21 -8.52 -5.88 -5.04
CA GLN A 21 -9.34 -6.19 -6.19
C GLN A 21 -8.76 -7.30 -7.03
N ARG A 22 -7.45 -7.26 -7.25
CA ARG A 22 -6.78 -8.29 -8.04
C ARG A 22 -5.28 -8.19 -7.88
N ILE A 23 -4.59 -9.23 -8.31
CA ILE A 23 -3.13 -9.29 -8.32
C ILE A 23 -2.70 -9.49 -9.77
N ARG A 24 -1.83 -8.63 -10.24
CA ARG A 24 -1.24 -8.75 -11.58
C ARG A 24 0.27 -8.91 -11.42
N GLY A 25 0.75 -10.16 -11.51
CA GLY A 25 2.14 -10.45 -11.23
C GLY A 25 2.49 -10.07 -9.80
N SER A 26 3.41 -9.13 -9.63
CA SER A 26 3.79 -8.64 -8.31
C SER A 26 2.98 -7.42 -7.86
N HIS A 27 2.05 -6.94 -8.69
CA HIS A 27 1.26 -5.74 -8.37
C HIS A 27 -0.08 -6.11 -7.75
N HIS A 28 -0.28 -5.71 -6.49
CA HIS A 28 -1.54 -5.89 -5.78
C HIS A 28 -2.36 -4.61 -5.92
N ILE A 29 -3.55 -4.72 -6.47
CA ILE A 29 -4.39 -3.56 -6.79
C ILE A 29 -5.50 -3.42 -5.77
N TYR A 30 -5.56 -2.24 -5.13
CA TYR A 30 -6.51 -1.95 -4.07
C TYR A 30 -7.43 -0.80 -4.42
N THR A 31 -8.67 -0.89 -3.95
CA THR A 31 -9.65 0.19 -4.04
C THR A 31 -10.26 0.44 -2.67
N HIS A 32 -10.92 1.59 -2.51
CA HIS A 32 -11.58 1.95 -1.27
C HIS A 32 -12.99 2.44 -1.59
N PRO A 33 -14.01 2.02 -0.82
CA PRO A 33 -15.40 2.39 -1.14
C PRO A 33 -15.66 3.90 -1.07
N ASP A 34 -14.90 4.63 -0.25
CA ASP A 34 -15.08 6.07 -0.09
C ASP A 34 -14.11 6.91 -0.92
N LYS A 35 -13.30 6.28 -1.76
CA LYS A 35 -12.28 6.97 -2.53
C LYS A 35 -12.29 6.50 -3.98
N THR A 36 -11.97 7.43 -4.89
CA THR A 36 -11.89 7.11 -6.32
C THR A 36 -10.52 6.61 -6.74
N GLN A 37 -9.53 6.79 -5.89
CA GLN A 37 -8.15 6.40 -6.20
C GLN A 37 -7.97 4.90 -6.19
N ILE A 38 -7.09 4.43 -7.08
CA ILE A 38 -6.70 3.03 -7.14
C ILE A 38 -5.22 2.97 -6.76
N LEU A 39 -4.89 2.11 -5.80
CA LEU A 39 -3.53 1.92 -5.38
C LEU A 39 -2.95 0.65 -5.99
N THR A 40 -1.73 0.75 -6.51
CA THR A 40 -0.98 -0.39 -7.00
C THR A 40 0.25 -0.56 -6.13
N VAL A 41 0.29 -1.64 -5.36
CA VAL A 41 1.38 -1.91 -4.43
C VAL A 41 2.28 -3.00 -4.98
N PRO A 42 3.55 -2.72 -5.26
CA PRO A 42 4.47 -3.77 -5.69
C PRO A 42 4.83 -4.66 -4.50
N VAL A 43 4.63 -5.96 -4.67
CA VAL A 43 4.96 -6.94 -3.63
C VAL A 43 5.95 -7.94 -4.18
N HIS A 44 7.20 -7.83 -3.73
CA HIS A 44 8.29 -8.71 -4.17
C HIS A 44 8.82 -9.49 -2.97
N ALA A 45 8.21 -10.63 -2.69
CA ALA A 45 8.57 -11.46 -1.54
C ALA A 45 8.57 -10.61 -0.26
N ASN A 46 9.69 -10.60 0.47
CA ASN A 46 9.80 -9.83 1.70
C ASN A 46 10.58 -8.52 1.53
N GLN A 47 10.76 -8.08 0.29
CA GLN A 47 11.49 -6.85 0.03
C GLN A 47 10.71 -5.63 0.50
N ASP A 48 11.43 -4.68 1.09
CA ASP A 48 10.85 -3.41 1.48
C ASP A 48 10.54 -2.57 0.26
N LEU A 49 9.49 -1.75 0.37
CA LEU A 49 9.17 -0.76 -0.64
C LEU A 49 10.27 0.30 -0.68
N LYS A 50 10.55 0.81 -1.88
CA LYS A 50 11.45 1.96 -1.99
C LYS A 50 10.79 3.15 -1.29
N ILE A 51 11.61 3.97 -0.64
CA ILE A 51 11.08 5.11 0.15
C ILE A 51 10.20 6.01 -0.69
N GLY A 52 10.60 6.31 -1.92
CA GLY A 52 9.79 7.15 -2.81
C GLY A 52 8.44 6.52 -3.14
N THR A 53 8.42 5.22 -3.37
CA THR A 53 7.19 4.48 -3.64
C THR A 53 6.29 4.47 -2.42
N LEU A 54 6.85 4.20 -1.25
CA LEU A 54 6.10 4.18 0.00
C LEU A 54 5.49 5.55 0.30
N SER A 55 6.29 6.61 0.15
CA SER A 55 5.82 7.96 0.38
C SER A 55 4.64 8.32 -0.51
N LYS A 56 4.73 7.97 -1.79
CA LYS A 56 3.66 8.21 -2.75
C LYS A 56 2.39 7.43 -2.38
N LEU A 57 2.55 6.16 -2.03
CA LEU A 57 1.41 5.31 -1.67
C LEU A 57 0.73 5.80 -0.41
N LEU A 58 1.49 6.22 0.60
CA LEU A 58 0.93 6.79 1.81
C LEU A 58 0.06 8.01 1.49
N LYS A 59 0.59 8.91 0.66
CA LYS A 59 -0.11 10.11 0.27
C LYS A 59 -1.41 9.78 -0.47
N GLU A 60 -1.35 8.86 -1.41
CA GLU A 60 -2.53 8.45 -2.18
C GLU A 60 -3.57 7.76 -1.31
N ALA A 61 -3.12 7.03 -0.29
CA ALA A 61 -4.03 6.35 0.64
C ALA A 61 -4.60 7.29 1.71
N GLY A 62 -4.11 8.52 1.78
CA GLY A 62 -4.53 9.44 2.83
C GLY A 62 -3.92 9.11 4.18
N LEU A 63 -2.79 8.42 4.18
CA LEU A 63 -2.09 8.01 5.39
C LEU A 63 -0.78 8.77 5.56
N THR A 64 -0.22 8.71 6.75
CA THR A 64 1.08 9.30 7.04
C THR A 64 2.01 8.22 7.57
N GLU A 65 3.30 8.54 7.71
CA GLU A 65 4.23 7.56 8.25
C GLU A 65 3.90 7.15 9.69
N ARG A 66 3.11 7.96 10.41
CA ARG A 66 2.62 7.59 11.73
C ARG A 66 1.71 6.37 11.69
N ASN A 67 1.05 6.16 10.55
CA ASN A 67 0.13 5.03 10.39
C ASN A 67 0.85 3.72 10.10
N LEU A 68 2.16 3.77 9.87
CA LEU A 68 2.92 2.56 9.54
C LEU A 68 3.05 1.60 10.72
N PHE A 69 2.95 2.09 11.94
CA PHE A 69 3.06 1.26 13.15
C PHE A 69 2.22 1.82 14.29
#